data_f6cf7d415e87a5938430d319125a2e4b
#
_entry.id   f6cf7d415e87a5938430d319125a2e4b
#
_cell.length_a   1.000
_cell.length_b   1.000
_cell.length_c   1.000
_cell.angle_alpha   90.00
_cell.angle_beta   90.00
_cell.angle_gamma   90.00
#
_symmetry.space_group_name_H-M   'P 1'
#
loop_
_entity.id
_entity.type
_entity.pdbx_description
1 polymer ?
#
loop_
_entity_poly.entity_id
_entity_poly.type
_entity_poly.pdbx_seq_one_letter_code
_entity_poly.pdbx_strand_id
1 'polypeptide(L)'
;MSFAGIARWIPIAALVLAPALAGAQPAPEEGMEESPPTVAWDQAQVTRVAQELADSLKDLRRAVRQQPDPGVASLQSKAFYRFSDELRVLESESKQLARALEAGGGHDETVPVYERMQRTIRDAREEARRLDIPAQTRERIDAARAVLDKLDQYY
;
A
#
# COMPACT_ATOMS: atom_id res chain seq x y z
N MET A 1 -57.65 33.97 2.29
CA MET A 1 -58.07 33.80 3.70
C MET A 1 -56.73 33.56 4.42
N SER A 2 -56.04 34.60 4.95
CA SER A 2 -56.22 35.18 6.29
C SER A 2 -55.95 34.11 7.36
N PHE A 3 -55.02 34.23 8.30
CA PHE A 3 -54.49 35.27 9.19
C PHE A 3 -53.17 34.72 9.77
N ALA A 4 -52.02 35.37 9.89
CA ALA A 4 -51.67 36.42 10.85
C ALA A 4 -51.50 35.96 12.31
N GLY A 5 -50.38 36.33 12.92
CA GLY A 5 -50.22 36.54 14.34
C GLY A 5 -48.83 36.09 14.85
N ILE A 6 -47.81 36.96 14.90
CA ILE A 6 -47.40 37.88 15.98
C ILE A 6 -46.97 37.16 17.26
N ALA A 7 -45.75 37.33 17.73
CA ALA A 7 -45.10 38.23 18.65
C ALA A 7 -43.79 37.58 19.14
N ARG A 8 -42.62 38.19 18.92
CA ARG A 8 -41.83 39.07 19.80
C ARG A 8 -41.80 38.63 21.26
N TRP A 9 -40.62 38.18 21.70
CA TRP A 9 -40.07 38.56 23.00
C TRP A 9 -38.54 38.37 22.97
N ILE A 10 -37.78 39.47 23.08
CA ILE A 10 -36.38 39.55 23.51
C ILE A 10 -36.47 39.93 25.01
N PRO A 11 -35.61 39.37 25.87
CA PRO A 11 -34.60 40.19 26.50
C PRO A 11 -33.22 39.48 26.64
N ILE A 12 -32.15 40.19 26.24
CA ILE A 12 -31.19 40.93 27.05
C ILE A 12 -30.28 40.07 27.94
N ALA A 13 -29.00 40.02 27.50
CA ALA A 13 -27.74 40.17 28.22
C ALA A 13 -27.42 39.27 29.42
N ALA A 14 -26.38 38.47 29.25
CA ALA A 14 -25.33 38.33 30.23
C ALA A 14 -24.00 38.05 29.54
N LEU A 15 -23.22 39.09 29.47
CA LEU A 15 -21.81 39.08 29.09
C LEU A 15 -21.01 38.37 30.23
N VAL A 16 -20.57 37.15 30.02
CA VAL A 16 -19.60 36.52 30.93
C VAL A 16 -18.29 36.37 30.16
N LEU A 17 -17.39 37.25 30.50
CA LEU A 17 -15.98 37.20 30.11
C LEU A 17 -15.36 36.05 30.88
N ALA A 18 -15.00 34.94 30.23
CA ALA A 18 -14.14 33.89 30.79
C ALA A 18 -12.83 33.84 30.01
N PRO A 19 -11.67 33.79 30.67
CA PRO A 19 -10.37 33.86 30.02
C PRO A 19 -10.09 32.57 29.22
N ALA A 20 -9.60 32.79 28.01
CA ALA A 20 -9.11 31.76 27.11
C ALA A 20 -7.85 31.09 27.75
N LEU A 21 -8.04 29.92 28.32
CA LEU A 21 -6.96 28.95 28.47
C LEU A 21 -6.84 28.27 27.10
N ALA A 22 -5.85 28.72 26.32
CA ALA A 22 -5.42 28.05 25.10
C ALA A 22 -4.84 26.68 25.48
N GLY A 23 -5.70 25.70 25.64
CA GLY A 23 -5.32 24.31 25.62
C GLY A 23 -4.90 23.98 24.19
N ALA A 24 -3.61 23.79 23.95
CA ALA A 24 -3.13 23.17 22.73
C ALA A 24 -3.78 21.78 22.65
N GLN A 25 -4.81 21.64 21.83
CA GLN A 25 -5.30 20.34 21.41
C GLN A 25 -4.15 19.70 20.62
N PRO A 26 -3.67 18.49 21.00
CA PRO A 26 -2.82 17.74 20.12
C PRO A 26 -3.60 17.55 18.81
N ALA A 27 -2.95 17.88 17.69
CA ALA A 27 -3.47 17.58 16.38
C ALA A 27 -3.89 16.09 16.36
N PRO A 28 -5.06 15.75 15.82
CA PRO A 28 -5.39 14.35 15.62
C PRO A 28 -4.27 13.78 14.74
N GLU A 29 -3.56 12.79 15.29
CA GLU A 29 -2.71 11.95 14.46
C GLU A 29 -3.63 11.45 13.34
N GLU A 30 -3.34 11.86 12.11
CA GLU A 30 -3.94 11.30 10.91
C GLU A 30 -3.51 9.81 10.92
N GLY A 31 -4.30 9.00 11.64
CA GLY A 31 -4.23 7.58 11.52
C GLY A 31 -4.39 7.28 10.04
N MET A 32 -3.43 6.58 9.45
CA MET A 32 -3.60 6.01 8.12
C MET A 32 -4.93 5.26 8.17
N GLU A 33 -5.97 5.85 7.59
CA GLU A 33 -7.24 5.17 7.38
C GLU A 33 -6.93 3.99 6.48
N GLU A 34 -6.80 2.84 7.09
CA GLU A 34 -6.74 1.56 6.43
C GLU A 34 -8.08 1.40 5.72
N SER A 35 -8.07 1.67 4.41
CA SER A 35 -9.29 1.51 3.61
C SER A 35 -9.78 0.07 3.77
N PRO A 36 -11.04 -0.14 4.17
CA PRO A 36 -11.54 -1.49 4.36
C PRO A 36 -11.45 -2.29 3.06
N PRO A 37 -11.23 -3.61 3.11
CA PRO A 37 -11.14 -4.44 1.92
C PRO A 37 -12.39 -4.27 1.06
N THR A 38 -12.17 -4.06 -0.24
CA THR A 38 -13.26 -3.77 -1.19
C THR A 38 -14.02 -5.02 -1.64
N VAL A 39 -13.45 -6.21 -1.40
CA VAL A 39 -14.00 -7.51 -1.80
C VAL A 39 -14.09 -8.42 -0.58
N ALA A 40 -15.17 -9.22 -0.51
CA ALA A 40 -15.31 -10.22 0.54
C ALA A 40 -14.18 -11.27 0.44
N TRP A 41 -13.66 -11.70 1.59
CA TRP A 41 -12.61 -12.70 1.66
C TRP A 41 -13.04 -14.03 1.04
N ASP A 42 -12.33 -14.46 0.00
CA ASP A 42 -12.44 -15.78 -0.62
C ASP A 42 -11.07 -16.48 -0.55
N GLN A 43 -10.94 -17.41 0.36
CA GLN A 43 -9.68 -18.12 0.64
C GLN A 43 -9.07 -18.75 -0.63
N ALA A 44 -9.86 -19.37 -1.47
CA ALA A 44 -9.37 -20.05 -2.67
C ALA A 44 -8.88 -19.04 -3.72
N GLN A 45 -9.60 -17.94 -3.86
CA GLN A 45 -9.25 -16.88 -4.81
C GLN A 45 -8.01 -16.11 -4.35
N VAL A 46 -7.95 -15.72 -3.06
CA VAL A 46 -6.79 -15.00 -2.49
C VAL A 46 -5.53 -15.87 -2.60
N THR A 47 -5.62 -17.15 -2.26
CA THR A 47 -4.50 -18.09 -2.40
C THR A 47 -3.99 -18.15 -3.85
N ARG A 48 -4.89 -18.26 -4.81
CA ARG A 48 -4.53 -18.28 -6.24
C ARG A 48 -3.83 -17.00 -6.68
N VAL A 49 -4.36 -15.83 -6.28
CA VAL A 49 -3.76 -14.54 -6.62
C VAL A 49 -2.39 -14.38 -5.98
N ALA A 50 -2.20 -14.83 -4.74
CA ALA A 50 -0.91 -14.79 -4.07
C ALA A 50 0.14 -15.71 -4.75
N GLN A 51 -0.26 -16.89 -5.23
CA GLN A 51 0.60 -17.77 -6.04
C GLN A 51 0.98 -17.11 -7.37
N GLU A 52 0.00 -16.53 -8.08
CA GLU A 52 0.22 -15.78 -9.33
C GLU A 52 1.21 -14.62 -9.10
N LEU A 53 1.11 -13.90 -7.99
CA LEU A 53 2.04 -12.84 -7.62
C LEU A 53 3.46 -13.38 -7.40
N ALA A 54 3.61 -14.48 -6.64
CA ALA A 54 4.91 -15.09 -6.40
C ALA A 54 5.61 -15.54 -7.69
N ASP A 55 4.87 -16.07 -8.64
CA ASP A 55 5.39 -16.47 -9.96
C ASP A 55 5.75 -15.26 -10.81
N SER A 56 4.92 -14.21 -10.83
CA SER A 56 5.19 -12.95 -11.55
C SER A 56 6.44 -12.26 -11.03
N LEU A 57 6.65 -12.21 -9.70
CA LEU A 57 7.85 -11.65 -9.08
C LEU A 57 9.10 -12.46 -9.35
N LYS A 58 9.01 -13.78 -9.38
CA LYS A 58 10.09 -14.67 -9.78
C LYS A 58 10.52 -14.41 -11.22
N ASP A 59 9.56 -14.22 -12.14
CA ASP A 59 9.85 -13.93 -13.54
C ASP A 59 10.43 -12.53 -13.73
N LEU A 60 9.92 -11.53 -13.00
CA LEU A 60 10.49 -10.19 -12.96
C LEU A 60 11.95 -10.22 -12.48
N ARG A 61 12.22 -10.90 -11.37
CA ARG A 61 13.58 -11.02 -10.83
C ARG A 61 14.52 -11.72 -11.82
N ARG A 62 14.03 -12.73 -12.56
CA ARG A 62 14.80 -13.39 -13.61
C ARG A 62 15.14 -12.41 -14.73
N ALA A 63 14.17 -11.61 -15.19
CA ALA A 63 14.39 -10.61 -16.22
C ALA A 63 15.41 -9.55 -15.79
N VAL A 64 15.34 -9.06 -14.55
CA VAL A 64 16.31 -8.10 -14.00
C VAL A 64 17.73 -8.68 -13.96
N ARG A 65 17.89 -9.95 -13.54
CA ARG A 65 19.22 -10.61 -13.52
C ARG A 65 19.83 -10.86 -14.91
N GLN A 66 19.01 -10.85 -15.95
CA GLN A 66 19.46 -11.02 -17.33
C GLN A 66 19.89 -9.69 -17.97
N GLN A 67 19.67 -8.56 -17.28
CA GLN A 67 20.11 -7.27 -17.77
C GLN A 67 21.64 -7.14 -17.62
N PRO A 68 22.28 -6.45 -18.57
CA PRO A 68 23.69 -6.11 -18.42
C PRO A 68 23.91 -5.21 -17.20
N ASP A 69 24.99 -5.46 -16.48
CA ASP A 69 25.37 -4.63 -15.33
C ASP A 69 25.59 -3.17 -15.78
N PRO A 70 24.94 -2.18 -15.14
CA PRO A 70 25.07 -0.78 -15.51
C PRO A 70 26.50 -0.18 -15.25
N GLY A 71 27.47 -1.03 -14.85
CA GLY A 71 28.86 -0.62 -14.61
C GLY A 71 29.14 -0.11 -13.19
N VAL A 72 30.34 -0.37 -12.69
CA VAL A 72 30.72 -0.39 -11.26
C VAL A 72 30.72 0.99 -10.55
N ALA A 73 30.53 2.12 -11.23
CA ALA A 73 30.79 3.45 -10.65
C ALA A 73 29.65 4.47 -10.79
N SER A 74 28.46 4.08 -11.20
CA SER A 74 27.36 5.03 -11.42
C SER A 74 26.33 5.02 -10.27
N LEU A 75 25.60 6.13 -10.10
CA LEU A 75 24.43 6.18 -9.21
C LEU A 75 23.39 5.12 -9.61
N GLN A 76 23.31 4.80 -10.89
CA GLN A 76 22.45 3.75 -11.43
C GLN A 76 22.83 2.36 -10.91
N SER A 77 24.15 2.06 -10.73
CA SER A 77 24.59 0.79 -10.16
C SER A 77 24.04 0.58 -8.76
N LYS A 78 24.14 1.59 -7.89
CA LYS A 78 23.62 1.48 -6.51
C LYS A 78 22.11 1.24 -6.50
N ALA A 79 21.36 2.00 -7.30
CA ALA A 79 19.92 1.82 -7.44
C ALA A 79 19.58 0.45 -8.01
N PHE A 80 20.34 -0.06 -8.99
CA PHE A 80 20.14 -1.39 -9.58
C PHE A 80 20.35 -2.51 -8.55
N TYR A 81 21.42 -2.44 -7.76
CA TYR A 81 21.65 -3.47 -6.72
C TYR A 81 20.60 -3.43 -5.62
N ARG A 82 20.19 -2.24 -5.17
CA ARG A 82 19.12 -2.09 -4.21
C ARG A 82 17.79 -2.62 -4.76
N PHE A 83 17.42 -2.22 -5.96
CA PHE A 83 16.23 -2.73 -6.63
C PHE A 83 16.24 -4.26 -6.75
N SER A 84 17.39 -4.85 -7.11
CA SER A 84 17.55 -6.29 -7.19
C SER A 84 17.42 -6.99 -5.84
N ASP A 85 17.92 -6.36 -4.77
CA ASP A 85 17.78 -6.88 -3.41
C ASP A 85 16.33 -6.77 -2.93
N GLU A 86 15.66 -5.65 -3.17
CA GLU A 86 14.23 -5.50 -2.85
C GLU A 86 13.37 -6.52 -3.59
N LEU A 87 13.64 -6.79 -4.86
CA LEU A 87 12.94 -7.84 -5.61
C LEU A 87 13.20 -9.24 -5.03
N ARG A 88 14.39 -9.51 -4.48
CA ARG A 88 14.67 -10.78 -3.82
C ARG A 88 13.87 -10.93 -2.52
N VAL A 89 13.78 -9.86 -1.72
CA VAL A 89 12.98 -9.82 -0.50
C VAL A 89 11.50 -10.01 -0.85
N LEU A 90 11.01 -9.25 -1.82
CA LEU A 90 9.62 -9.28 -2.28
C LEU A 90 9.20 -10.67 -2.80
N GLU A 91 10.06 -11.35 -3.58
CA GLU A 91 9.82 -12.74 -3.99
C GLU A 91 9.72 -13.69 -2.78
N SER A 92 10.55 -13.47 -1.75
CA SER A 92 10.51 -14.29 -0.53
C SER A 92 9.22 -14.05 0.27
N GLU A 93 8.81 -12.79 0.44
CA GLU A 93 7.59 -12.41 1.17
C GLU A 93 6.33 -12.89 0.44
N SER A 94 6.26 -12.76 -0.89
CA SER A 94 5.14 -13.27 -1.67
C SER A 94 4.98 -14.78 -1.58
N LYS A 95 6.10 -15.53 -1.58
CA LYS A 95 6.08 -16.98 -1.33
C LYS A 95 5.65 -17.32 0.09
N GLN A 96 6.04 -16.51 1.09
CA GLN A 96 5.61 -16.70 2.47
C GLN A 96 4.10 -16.48 2.59
N LEU A 97 3.57 -15.42 1.95
CA LEU A 97 2.14 -15.14 1.89
C LEU A 97 1.37 -16.30 1.24
N ALA A 98 1.80 -16.74 0.05
CA ALA A 98 1.16 -17.84 -0.66
C ALA A 98 1.11 -19.13 0.19
N ARG A 99 2.21 -19.48 0.85
CA ARG A 99 2.26 -20.66 1.74
C ARG A 99 1.36 -20.53 2.97
N ALA A 100 1.28 -19.35 3.57
CA ALA A 100 0.39 -19.12 4.71
C ALA A 100 -1.07 -19.29 4.30
N LEU A 101 -1.46 -18.77 3.13
CA LEU A 101 -2.79 -18.91 2.57
C LEU A 101 -3.11 -20.38 2.17
N GLU A 102 -2.14 -21.09 1.58
CA GLU A 102 -2.25 -22.53 1.27
C GLU A 102 -2.45 -23.39 2.52
N ALA A 103 -1.83 -23.00 3.63
CA ALA A 103 -2.00 -23.65 4.93
C ALA A 103 -3.35 -23.31 5.60
N GLY A 104 -4.19 -22.50 4.96
CA GLY A 104 -5.50 -22.10 5.49
C GLY A 104 -5.47 -20.82 6.35
N GLY A 105 -4.35 -20.11 6.38
CA GLY A 105 -4.24 -18.82 7.07
C GLY A 105 -5.26 -17.82 6.52
N GLY A 106 -6.05 -17.24 7.41
CA GLY A 106 -7.08 -16.25 7.08
C GLY A 106 -6.49 -14.84 6.90
N HIS A 107 -7.39 -13.87 6.69
CA HIS A 107 -7.05 -12.46 6.53
C HIS A 107 -6.12 -11.97 7.67
N ASP A 108 -6.57 -12.04 8.91
CA ASP A 108 -5.86 -11.46 10.06
C ASP A 108 -4.48 -12.09 10.30
N GLU A 109 -4.33 -13.38 9.97
CA GLU A 109 -3.06 -14.10 10.10
C GLU A 109 -2.05 -13.69 9.02
N THR A 110 -2.54 -13.24 7.86
CA THR A 110 -1.71 -12.91 6.69
C THR A 110 -1.45 -11.42 6.52
N VAL A 111 -2.25 -10.53 7.12
CA VAL A 111 -2.04 -9.07 7.13
C VAL A 111 -0.60 -8.69 7.47
N PRO A 112 0.07 -9.21 8.52
CA PRO A 112 1.43 -8.78 8.82
C PRO A 112 2.46 -9.11 7.73
N VAL A 113 2.24 -10.17 6.95
CA VAL A 113 3.09 -10.54 5.80
C VAL A 113 2.82 -9.61 4.65
N TYR A 114 1.53 -9.35 4.37
CA TYR A 114 1.09 -8.44 3.32
C TYR A 114 1.61 -7.01 3.54
N GLU A 115 1.51 -6.47 4.75
CA GLU A 115 2.02 -5.14 5.09
C GLU A 115 3.55 -5.01 4.92
N ARG A 116 4.32 -6.06 5.28
CA ARG A 116 5.77 -6.07 5.01
C ARG A 116 6.03 -6.02 3.52
N MET A 117 5.32 -6.84 2.75
CA MET A 117 5.42 -6.86 1.29
C MET A 117 5.08 -5.47 0.69
N GLN A 118 4.07 -4.79 1.19
CA GLN A 118 3.73 -3.42 0.76
C GLN A 118 4.85 -2.41 1.05
N ARG A 119 5.55 -2.54 2.18
CA ARG A 119 6.73 -1.70 2.47
C ARG A 119 7.86 -1.97 1.47
N THR A 120 8.21 -3.22 1.25
CA THR A 120 9.23 -3.62 0.26
C THR A 120 8.87 -3.16 -1.16
N ILE A 121 7.58 -3.19 -1.53
CA ILE A 121 7.11 -2.66 -2.82
C ILE A 121 7.37 -1.16 -2.94
N ARG A 122 7.10 -0.38 -1.89
CA ARG A 122 7.38 1.07 -1.91
C ARG A 122 8.86 1.35 -2.11
N ASP A 123 9.72 0.62 -1.39
CA ASP A 123 11.17 0.76 -1.48
C ASP A 123 11.68 0.38 -2.88
N ALA A 124 11.21 -0.74 -3.43
CA ALA A 124 11.52 -1.17 -4.79
C ALA A 124 11.07 -0.16 -5.86
N ARG A 125 9.89 0.44 -5.70
CA ARG A 125 9.39 1.50 -6.60
C ARG A 125 10.27 2.75 -6.57
N GLU A 126 10.76 3.14 -5.40
CA GLU A 126 11.64 4.30 -5.25
C GLU A 126 12.98 4.08 -5.97
N GLU A 127 13.58 2.89 -5.83
CA GLU A 127 14.83 2.57 -6.54
C GLU A 127 14.59 2.42 -8.05
N ALA A 128 13.46 1.82 -8.46
CA ALA A 128 13.12 1.66 -9.88
C ALA A 128 12.99 2.99 -10.63
N ARG A 129 12.52 4.06 -9.97
CA ARG A 129 12.44 5.42 -10.57
C ARG A 129 13.79 6.00 -10.97
N ARG A 130 14.86 5.50 -10.39
CA ARG A 130 16.25 5.95 -10.64
C ARG A 130 16.94 5.16 -11.75
N LEU A 131 16.25 4.16 -12.29
CA LEU A 131 16.80 3.23 -13.27
C LEU A 131 16.23 3.50 -14.67
N ASP A 132 17.07 3.33 -15.66
CA ASP A 132 16.61 3.17 -17.05
C ASP A 132 16.23 1.71 -17.27
N ILE A 133 14.93 1.42 -17.11
CA ILE A 133 14.40 0.06 -17.16
C ILE A 133 14.04 -0.30 -18.60
N PRO A 134 14.65 -1.37 -19.19
CA PRO A 134 14.31 -1.85 -20.52
C PRO A 134 12.82 -2.20 -20.66
N ALA A 135 12.27 -2.02 -21.88
CA ALA A 135 10.84 -2.24 -22.15
C ALA A 135 10.35 -3.63 -21.71
N GLN A 136 11.12 -4.69 -21.99
CA GLN A 136 10.78 -6.05 -21.59
C GLN A 136 10.66 -6.22 -20.07
N THR A 137 11.54 -5.57 -19.29
CA THR A 137 11.45 -5.62 -17.82
C THR A 137 10.30 -4.79 -17.31
N ARG A 138 9.99 -3.66 -17.97
CA ARG A 138 8.82 -2.83 -17.64
C ARG A 138 7.52 -3.61 -17.82
N GLU A 139 7.39 -4.38 -18.90
CA GLU A 139 6.22 -5.27 -19.10
C GLU A 139 6.06 -6.28 -17.96
N ARG A 140 7.17 -6.80 -17.41
CA ARG A 140 7.11 -7.71 -16.23
C ARG A 140 6.74 -6.99 -14.95
N ILE A 141 7.18 -5.75 -14.77
CA ILE A 141 6.75 -4.90 -13.64
C ILE A 141 5.25 -4.65 -13.73
N ASP A 142 4.74 -4.28 -14.89
CA ASP A 142 3.33 -4.00 -15.11
C ASP A 142 2.46 -5.26 -14.90
N ALA A 143 2.94 -6.43 -15.35
CA ALA A 143 2.28 -7.70 -15.09
C ALA A 143 2.20 -8.03 -13.58
N ALA A 144 3.32 -7.91 -12.85
CA ALA A 144 3.34 -8.15 -11.41
C ALA A 144 2.44 -7.14 -10.66
N ARG A 145 2.43 -5.88 -11.09
CA ARG A 145 1.55 -4.85 -10.53
C ARG A 145 0.07 -5.18 -10.73
N ALA A 146 -0.33 -5.62 -11.92
CA ALA A 146 -1.71 -5.99 -12.19
C ALA A 146 -2.20 -7.15 -11.31
N VAL A 147 -1.30 -8.08 -10.92
CA VAL A 147 -1.64 -9.16 -9.97
C VAL A 147 -1.71 -8.61 -8.53
N LEU A 148 -0.78 -7.71 -8.17
CA LEU A 148 -0.82 -7.05 -6.86
C LEU A 148 -2.11 -6.26 -6.67
N ASP A 149 -2.55 -5.48 -7.68
CA ASP A 149 -3.79 -4.69 -7.63
C ASP A 149 -5.04 -5.60 -7.41
N LYS A 150 -4.99 -6.88 -7.84
CA LYS A 150 -6.04 -7.85 -7.50
C LYS A 150 -5.95 -8.31 -6.05
N LEU A 151 -4.73 -8.49 -5.52
CA LEU A 151 -4.52 -8.91 -4.14
C LEU A 151 -4.92 -7.82 -3.16
N ASP A 152 -4.61 -6.55 -3.48
CA ASP A 152 -4.93 -5.37 -2.67
C ASP A 152 -6.44 -5.20 -2.39
N GLN A 153 -7.30 -5.80 -3.21
CA GLN A 153 -8.75 -5.76 -3.00
C GLN A 153 -9.21 -6.59 -1.79
N TYR A 154 -8.38 -7.50 -1.31
CA TYR A 154 -8.68 -8.40 -0.20
C TYR A 154 -8.09 -7.93 1.14
N TYR A 155 -7.16 -6.99 1.09
CA TYR A 155 -6.48 -6.38 2.23
C TYR A 155 -6.78 -4.88 2.34
#